data_d7e76234d48aa7f1674b7357d3c2d0a6
#
_entry.id   d7e76234d48aa7f1674b7357d3c2d0a6
#
_cell.length_a   1.000
_cell.length_b   1.000
_cell.length_c   1.000
_cell.angle_alpha   90.00
_cell.angle_beta   90.00
_cell.angle_gamma   90.00
#
_symmetry.space_group_name_H-M   'P 1'
#
loop_
_entity.id
_entity.type
_entity.pdbx_description
1 polymer ?
#
loop_
_entity_poly.entity_id
_entity_poly.type
_entity_poly.pdbx_seq_one_letter_code
_entity_poly.pdbx_strand_id
1 'polypeptide(L)'
;MTAAAYREIIAAPARDRLDLFLAAANRLGAPIGNIEKDFWVCWTLNALYHERPIGEPRLLFKGGTSLSKAWGLIQRFSEDIDITVFRDDLDEAVSVEELEALSNTKRRAKLDAIRDACRAYIAGPLRDFLGAQLADAAGGAGQVEIDEADSEGQTLLIRYPEVEPQDGAYVRPVVRIEAGAK
;
A
#
# COMPACT_ATOMS: atom_id res chain seq x y z
N MET A 1 15.78 -4.09 1.34
CA MET A 1 16.25 -3.81 -0.04
C MET A 1 16.23 -2.30 -0.24
N THR A 2 17.09 -1.76 -1.12
CA THR A 2 17.09 -0.34 -1.50
C THR A 2 16.16 -0.09 -2.69
N ALA A 3 15.73 1.16 -2.92
CA ALA A 3 14.94 1.54 -4.11
C ALA A 3 15.62 1.10 -5.42
N ALA A 4 16.95 1.25 -5.52
CA ALA A 4 17.71 0.81 -6.68
C ALA A 4 17.61 -0.70 -6.93
N ALA A 5 17.67 -1.52 -5.87
CA ALA A 5 17.56 -2.98 -6.00
C ALA A 5 16.15 -3.41 -6.44
N TYR A 6 15.10 -2.71 -6.01
CA TYR A 6 13.74 -2.97 -6.51
C TYR A 6 13.64 -2.66 -8.01
N ARG A 7 14.15 -1.50 -8.46
CA ARG A 7 14.14 -1.11 -9.88
C ARG A 7 14.91 -2.10 -10.75
N GLU A 8 16.09 -2.55 -10.29
CA GLU A 8 16.89 -3.55 -11.01
C GLU A 8 16.12 -4.86 -11.21
N ILE A 9 15.49 -5.39 -10.16
CA ILE A 9 14.71 -6.63 -10.24
C ILE A 9 13.49 -6.45 -11.14
N ILE A 10 12.75 -5.33 -11.02
CA ILE A 10 11.53 -5.09 -11.81
C ILE A 10 11.88 -4.90 -13.30
N ALA A 11 12.99 -4.23 -13.61
CA ALA A 11 13.46 -4.02 -14.98
C ALA A 11 14.11 -5.26 -15.62
N ALA A 12 14.43 -6.30 -14.84
CA ALA A 12 15.00 -7.53 -15.36
C ALA A 12 14.01 -8.26 -16.28
N PRO A 13 14.50 -9.04 -17.26
CA PRO A 13 13.66 -9.90 -18.10
C PRO A 13 12.71 -10.77 -17.27
N ALA A 14 11.49 -11.00 -17.75
CA ALA A 14 10.49 -11.78 -17.00
C ALA A 14 11.00 -13.15 -16.59
N ARG A 15 11.82 -13.81 -17.44
CA ARG A 15 12.44 -15.10 -17.12
C ARG A 15 13.39 -15.01 -15.94
N ASP A 16 14.22 -13.99 -15.87
CA ASP A 16 15.20 -13.82 -14.78
C ASP A 16 14.50 -13.54 -13.47
N ARG A 17 13.39 -12.76 -13.50
CA ARG A 17 12.52 -12.54 -12.35
C ARG A 17 11.86 -13.83 -11.89
N LEU A 18 11.34 -14.63 -12.83
CA LEU A 18 10.74 -15.93 -12.54
C LEU A 18 11.75 -16.86 -11.85
N ASP A 19 12.96 -16.99 -12.39
CA ASP A 19 14.02 -17.81 -11.82
C ASP A 19 14.40 -17.35 -10.39
N LEU A 20 14.47 -16.04 -10.17
CA LEU A 20 14.71 -15.45 -8.85
C LEU A 20 13.61 -15.82 -7.85
N PHE A 21 12.33 -15.65 -8.23
CA PHE A 21 11.20 -15.94 -7.36
C PHE A 21 11.06 -17.47 -7.11
N LEU A 22 11.33 -18.31 -8.11
CA LEU A 22 11.38 -19.77 -7.94
C LEU A 22 12.48 -20.20 -6.97
N ALA A 23 13.67 -19.63 -7.07
CA ALA A 23 14.76 -19.93 -6.14
C ALA A 23 14.39 -19.53 -4.70
N ALA A 24 13.74 -18.38 -4.51
CA ALA A 24 13.25 -17.95 -3.20
C ALA A 24 12.11 -18.85 -2.68
N ALA A 25 11.16 -19.22 -3.53
CA ALA A 25 10.05 -20.11 -3.22
C ALA A 25 10.56 -21.47 -2.74
N ASN A 26 11.48 -22.07 -3.45
CA ASN A 26 12.12 -23.34 -3.10
C ASN A 26 12.86 -23.26 -1.75
N ARG A 27 13.60 -22.17 -1.51
CA ARG A 27 14.34 -21.98 -0.26
C ARG A 27 13.43 -21.80 0.95
N LEU A 28 12.28 -21.12 0.76
CA LEU A 28 11.36 -20.78 1.84
C LEU A 28 10.20 -21.79 1.99
N GLY A 29 10.06 -22.74 1.07
CA GLY A 29 8.97 -23.72 1.07
C GLY A 29 7.61 -23.05 0.87
N ALA A 30 7.53 -21.97 0.08
CA ALA A 30 6.32 -21.18 -0.15
C ALA A 30 5.92 -21.19 -1.63
N PRO A 31 4.62 -21.01 -1.95
CA PRO A 31 4.18 -20.83 -3.33
C PRO A 31 4.83 -19.61 -3.98
N ILE A 32 5.18 -19.72 -5.28
CA ILE A 32 5.82 -18.61 -6.02
C ILE A 32 4.95 -17.34 -6.02
N GLY A 33 3.64 -17.45 -6.18
CA GLY A 33 2.73 -16.31 -6.14
C GLY A 33 2.77 -15.54 -4.79
N ASN A 34 3.02 -16.26 -3.68
CA ASN A 34 3.20 -15.60 -2.37
C ASN A 34 4.54 -14.83 -2.32
N ILE A 35 5.61 -15.38 -2.92
CA ILE A 35 6.92 -14.73 -2.98
C ILE A 35 6.86 -13.47 -3.85
N GLU A 36 6.24 -13.57 -5.02
CA GLU A 36 6.07 -12.41 -5.91
C GLU A 36 5.22 -11.33 -5.25
N LYS A 37 4.08 -11.70 -4.65
CA LYS A 37 3.23 -10.74 -3.93
C LYS A 37 3.98 -10.11 -2.75
N ASP A 38 4.74 -10.88 -1.99
CA ASP A 38 5.56 -10.37 -0.89
C ASP A 38 6.61 -9.35 -1.36
N PHE A 39 7.22 -9.59 -2.51
CA PHE A 39 8.11 -8.64 -3.16
C PHE A 39 7.40 -7.32 -3.46
N TRP A 40 6.20 -7.36 -4.06
CA TRP A 40 5.43 -6.16 -4.39
C TRP A 40 4.87 -5.45 -3.15
N VAL A 41 4.49 -6.16 -2.10
CA VAL A 41 4.17 -5.57 -0.79
C VAL A 41 5.38 -4.79 -0.25
N CYS A 42 6.56 -5.39 -0.27
CA CYS A 42 7.79 -4.73 0.19
C CYS A 42 8.18 -3.54 -0.70
N TRP A 43 8.02 -3.62 -2.02
CA TRP A 43 8.20 -2.49 -2.93
C TRP A 43 7.24 -1.33 -2.59
N THR A 44 5.98 -1.64 -2.39
CA THR A 44 4.97 -0.64 -2.01
C THR A 44 5.31 0.05 -0.69
N LEU A 45 5.73 -0.71 0.32
CA LEU A 45 6.17 -0.16 1.59
C LEU A 45 7.40 0.75 1.42
N ASN A 46 8.36 0.37 0.56
CA ASN A 46 9.50 1.23 0.24
C ASN A 46 9.04 2.54 -0.41
N ALA A 47 8.14 2.51 -1.39
CA ALA A 47 7.58 3.71 -2.00
C ALA A 47 6.88 4.60 -0.97
N LEU A 48 6.01 4.03 -0.12
CA LEU A 48 5.24 4.76 0.89
C LEU A 48 6.11 5.44 1.97
N TYR A 49 7.21 4.81 2.40
CA TYR A 49 7.96 5.25 3.58
C TYR A 49 9.35 5.80 3.29
N HIS A 50 9.87 5.62 2.09
CA HIS A 50 11.22 6.06 1.72
C HIS A 50 11.29 6.95 0.48
N GLU A 51 10.27 6.94 -0.39
CA GLU A 51 10.33 7.65 -1.67
C GLU A 51 9.31 8.80 -1.79
N ARG A 52 8.38 8.96 -0.85
CA ARG A 52 7.43 10.08 -0.88
C ARG A 52 8.14 11.42 -0.70
N PRO A 53 7.69 12.48 -1.40
CA PRO A 53 8.22 13.82 -1.23
C PRO A 53 8.17 14.31 0.22
N ILE A 54 9.10 15.18 0.59
CA ILE A 54 9.08 15.85 1.89
C ILE A 54 7.88 16.82 1.92
N GLY A 55 7.14 16.82 3.02
CA GLY A 55 5.94 17.66 3.19
C GLY A 55 4.63 16.94 2.91
N GLU A 56 4.67 15.73 2.38
CA GLU A 56 3.48 14.88 2.26
C GLU A 56 2.92 14.47 3.63
N PRO A 57 1.59 14.28 3.77
CA PRO A 57 0.95 13.83 5.01
C PRO A 57 1.62 12.60 5.59
N ARG A 58 1.88 12.59 6.90
CA ARG A 58 2.49 11.44 7.59
C ARG A 58 1.59 10.22 7.52
N LEU A 59 2.22 9.06 7.37
CA LEU A 59 1.54 7.78 7.37
C LEU A 59 2.00 6.93 8.56
N LEU A 60 1.06 6.32 9.26
CA LEU A 60 1.34 5.30 10.27
C LEU A 60 1.04 3.93 9.68
N PHE A 61 2.05 3.04 9.64
CA PHE A 61 1.88 1.65 9.24
C PHE A 61 1.32 0.83 10.40
N LYS A 62 0.22 0.14 10.17
CA LYS A 62 -0.51 -0.63 11.18
C LYS A 62 -0.86 -2.04 10.68
N GLY A 63 -1.72 -2.74 11.41
CA GLY A 63 -2.26 -4.04 11.01
C GLY A 63 -1.26 -5.20 11.08
N GLY A 64 -1.70 -6.35 10.56
CA GLY A 64 -0.93 -7.59 10.57
C GLY A 64 0.37 -7.51 9.78
N THR A 65 0.36 -6.79 8.65
CA THR A 65 1.53 -6.62 7.80
C THR A 65 2.63 -5.80 8.50
N SER A 66 2.26 -4.81 9.33
CA SER A 66 3.25 -4.07 10.14
C SER A 66 3.91 -4.97 11.19
N LEU A 67 3.16 -5.86 11.84
CA LEU A 67 3.71 -6.81 12.81
C LEU A 67 4.66 -7.81 12.14
N SER A 68 4.38 -8.21 10.90
CA SER A 68 5.23 -9.12 10.13
C SER A 68 6.47 -8.41 9.56
N LYS A 69 6.29 -7.31 8.82
CA LYS A 69 7.34 -6.68 8.00
C LYS A 69 8.21 -5.69 8.77
N ALA A 70 7.61 -4.88 9.67
CA ALA A 70 8.36 -3.88 10.42
C ALA A 70 8.91 -4.44 11.75
N TRP A 71 8.18 -5.32 12.39
CA TRP A 71 8.51 -5.79 13.75
C TRP A 71 8.98 -7.25 13.82
N GLY A 72 8.73 -8.06 12.77
CA GLY A 72 9.11 -9.49 12.77
C GLY A 72 8.41 -10.34 13.85
N LEU A 73 7.28 -9.87 14.38
CA LEU A 73 6.58 -10.52 15.50
C LEU A 73 5.72 -11.70 15.07
N ILE A 74 5.32 -11.74 13.81
CA ILE A 74 4.53 -12.83 13.24
C ILE A 74 5.15 -13.30 11.93
N GLN A 75 5.15 -14.62 11.70
CA GLN A 75 5.73 -15.26 10.52
C GLN A 75 4.64 -15.81 9.59
N ARG A 76 3.59 -15.03 9.37
CA ARG A 76 2.57 -15.41 8.39
C ARG A 76 2.67 -14.54 7.14
N PHE A 77 2.27 -15.09 6.01
CA PHE A 77 2.03 -14.31 4.80
C PHE A 77 0.96 -13.26 5.08
N SER A 78 1.22 -12.02 4.71
CA SER A 78 0.29 -10.90 4.84
C SER A 78 0.38 -10.05 3.58
N GLU A 79 -0.76 -9.76 3.00
CA GLU A 79 -0.89 -9.23 1.64
C GLU A 79 -1.48 -7.83 1.58
N ASP A 80 -2.14 -7.38 2.66
CA ASP A 80 -2.76 -6.06 2.75
C ASP A 80 -1.87 -5.11 3.54
N ILE A 81 -1.82 -3.86 3.11
CA ILE A 81 -1.08 -2.78 3.77
C ILE A 81 -2.09 -1.85 4.44
N ASP A 82 -2.15 -1.89 5.76
CA ASP A 82 -2.99 -0.99 6.54
C ASP A 82 -2.23 0.29 6.90
N ILE A 83 -2.73 1.45 6.54
CA ILE A 83 -2.15 2.74 6.88
C ILE A 83 -3.15 3.66 7.56
N THR A 84 -2.63 4.57 8.37
CA THR A 84 -3.39 5.70 8.89
C THR A 84 -2.74 6.99 8.41
N VAL A 85 -3.52 7.88 7.83
CA VAL A 85 -3.09 9.24 7.48
C VAL A 85 -3.35 10.14 8.69
N PHE A 86 -2.36 10.94 9.09
CA PHE A 86 -2.55 11.88 10.18
C PHE A 86 -3.43 13.05 9.73
N ARG A 87 -4.58 13.22 10.39
CA ARG A 87 -5.56 14.28 10.08
C ARG A 87 -4.99 15.69 10.23
N ASP A 88 -4.00 15.86 11.11
CA ASP A 88 -3.34 17.15 11.31
C ASP A 88 -2.60 17.62 10.04
N ASP A 89 -2.17 16.68 9.21
CA ASP A 89 -1.47 16.96 7.95
C ASP A 89 -2.45 17.11 6.76
N LEU A 90 -3.76 16.98 7.02
CA LEU A 90 -4.85 17.14 6.05
C LEU A 90 -5.69 18.41 6.30
N ASP A 91 -5.17 19.39 7.05
CA ASP A 91 -5.86 20.61 7.48
C ASP A 91 -7.12 20.33 8.34
N GLU A 92 -7.23 19.13 8.91
CA GLU A 92 -8.37 18.69 9.72
C GLU A 92 -7.98 18.43 11.18
N ALA A 93 -6.93 19.12 11.67
CA ALA A 93 -6.47 19.01 13.05
C ALA A 93 -7.62 19.24 14.05
N VAL A 94 -7.72 18.33 14.99
CA VAL A 94 -8.66 18.41 16.13
C VAL A 94 -8.24 17.43 17.20
N SER A 95 -8.20 17.86 18.46
CA SER A 95 -7.89 16.97 19.58
C SER A 95 -9.09 16.08 19.94
N VAL A 96 -8.84 15.03 20.71
CA VAL A 96 -9.91 14.16 21.21
C VAL A 96 -10.84 14.95 22.14
N GLU A 97 -10.28 15.78 23.00
CA GLU A 97 -11.02 16.61 23.94
C GLU A 97 -11.92 17.62 23.22
N GLU A 98 -11.41 18.25 22.15
CA GLU A 98 -12.20 19.14 21.31
C GLU A 98 -13.35 18.41 20.61
N LEU A 99 -13.10 17.20 20.07
CA LEU A 99 -14.14 16.38 19.47
C LEU A 99 -15.22 15.97 20.49
N GLU A 100 -14.82 15.61 21.71
CA GLU A 100 -15.75 15.23 22.79
C GLU A 100 -16.60 16.41 23.27
N ALA A 101 -16.06 17.62 23.23
CA ALA A 101 -16.77 18.84 23.60
C ALA A 101 -17.81 19.30 22.55
N LEU A 102 -17.76 18.78 21.32
CA LEU A 102 -18.72 19.11 20.27
C LEU A 102 -20.09 18.46 20.54
N SER A 103 -21.17 19.13 20.11
CA SER A 103 -22.48 18.47 19.96
C SER A 103 -22.40 17.32 18.97
N ASN A 104 -23.28 16.32 19.09
CA ASN A 104 -23.31 15.15 18.21
C ASN A 104 -23.33 15.52 16.71
N THR A 105 -24.10 16.54 16.33
CA THR A 105 -24.18 17.02 14.93
C THR A 105 -22.85 17.61 14.48
N LYS A 106 -22.22 18.45 15.28
CA LYS A 106 -20.94 19.07 14.95
C LYS A 106 -19.80 18.05 14.92
N ARG A 107 -19.82 17.12 15.87
CA ARG A 107 -18.85 16.01 15.91
C ARG A 107 -18.93 15.17 14.65
N ARG A 108 -20.14 14.78 14.25
CA ARG A 108 -20.35 14.00 13.03
C ARG A 108 -19.85 14.76 11.80
N ALA A 109 -20.20 16.05 11.66
CA ALA A 109 -19.72 16.88 10.54
C ALA A 109 -18.18 16.97 10.51
N LYS A 110 -17.51 17.09 11.68
CA LYS A 110 -16.04 17.11 11.74
C LYS A 110 -15.43 15.75 11.35
N LEU A 111 -16.01 14.64 11.79
CA LEU A 111 -15.55 13.30 11.40
C LEU A 111 -15.77 13.04 9.90
N ASP A 112 -16.86 13.50 9.34
CA ASP A 112 -17.13 13.43 7.90
C ASP A 112 -16.10 14.26 7.11
N ALA A 113 -15.76 15.48 7.56
CA ALA A 113 -14.71 16.29 6.94
C ALA A 113 -13.33 15.61 6.97
N ILE A 114 -12.95 15.03 8.11
CA ILE A 114 -11.69 14.26 8.24
C ILE A 114 -11.67 13.08 7.25
N ARG A 115 -12.77 12.33 7.17
CA ARG A 115 -12.88 11.21 6.22
C ARG A 115 -12.77 11.69 4.78
N ASP A 116 -13.48 12.75 4.43
CA ASP A 116 -13.50 13.28 3.05
C ASP A 116 -12.13 13.85 2.65
N ALA A 117 -11.40 14.51 3.57
CA ALA A 117 -10.04 14.97 3.34
C ALA A 117 -9.07 13.78 3.14
N CYS A 118 -9.19 12.74 3.96
CA CYS A 118 -8.41 11.50 3.81
C CYS A 118 -8.68 10.83 2.45
N ARG A 119 -9.96 10.69 2.08
CA ARG A 119 -10.38 10.14 0.79
C ARG A 119 -9.82 10.93 -0.38
N ALA A 120 -9.88 12.27 -0.33
CA ALA A 120 -9.33 13.13 -1.37
C ALA A 120 -7.82 12.93 -1.53
N TYR A 121 -7.08 12.83 -0.43
CA TYR A 121 -5.64 12.56 -0.44
C TYR A 121 -5.32 11.18 -1.03
N ILE A 122 -6.02 10.12 -0.60
CA ILE A 122 -5.82 8.76 -1.09
C ILE A 122 -6.15 8.65 -2.59
N ALA A 123 -7.30 9.18 -3.01
CA ALA A 123 -7.79 9.07 -4.39
C ALA A 123 -7.06 9.98 -5.38
N GLY A 124 -6.37 11.00 -4.91
CA GLY A 124 -5.60 11.96 -5.71
C GLY A 124 -4.09 11.81 -5.50
N PRO A 125 -3.47 12.64 -4.62
CA PRO A 125 -2.01 12.73 -4.50
C PRO A 125 -1.32 11.38 -4.26
N LEU A 126 -1.82 10.55 -3.35
CA LEU A 126 -1.17 9.27 -3.03
C LEU A 126 -1.28 8.26 -4.18
N ARG A 127 -2.46 8.15 -4.80
CA ARG A 127 -2.66 7.30 -5.99
C ARG A 127 -1.74 7.73 -7.13
N ASP A 128 -1.68 9.02 -7.42
CA ASP A 128 -0.91 9.56 -8.53
C ASP A 128 0.60 9.37 -8.29
N PHE A 129 1.06 9.56 -7.05
CA PHE A 129 2.44 9.28 -6.66
C PHE A 129 2.78 7.79 -6.87
N LEU A 130 1.99 6.87 -6.33
CA LEU A 130 2.23 5.43 -6.48
C LEU A 130 2.14 4.98 -7.93
N GLY A 131 1.21 5.56 -8.70
CA GLY A 131 1.08 5.31 -10.13
C GLY A 131 2.32 5.73 -10.91
N ALA A 132 2.88 6.90 -10.62
CA ALA A 132 4.12 7.37 -11.22
C ALA A 132 5.32 6.47 -10.86
N GLN A 133 5.44 6.07 -9.58
CA GLN A 133 6.49 5.15 -9.12
C GLN A 133 6.40 3.78 -9.82
N LEU A 134 5.19 3.24 -9.96
CA LEU A 134 4.97 1.96 -10.62
C LEU A 134 5.26 2.06 -12.12
N ALA A 135 4.84 3.13 -12.78
CA ALA A 135 5.09 3.36 -14.20
C ALA A 135 6.60 3.50 -14.50
N ASP A 136 7.34 4.23 -13.64
CA ASP A 136 8.79 4.38 -13.75
C ASP A 136 9.51 3.03 -13.54
N ALA A 137 9.11 2.27 -12.53
CA ALA A 137 9.76 1.00 -12.22
C ALA A 137 9.44 -0.10 -13.23
N ALA A 138 8.18 -0.21 -13.68
CA ALA A 138 7.67 -1.32 -14.48
C ALA A 138 7.46 -0.95 -15.98
N GLY A 139 7.99 0.18 -16.46
CA GLY A 139 7.87 0.60 -17.85
C GLY A 139 6.44 0.78 -18.34
N GLY A 140 5.53 1.21 -17.46
CA GLY A 140 4.10 1.37 -17.75
C GLY A 140 3.27 0.08 -17.61
N ALA A 141 3.88 -1.05 -17.26
CA ALA A 141 3.16 -2.26 -16.94
C ALA A 141 2.67 -2.21 -15.48
N GLY A 142 1.37 -2.34 -15.29
CA GLY A 142 0.74 -2.23 -13.97
C GLY A 142 -0.08 -0.96 -13.80
N GLN A 143 -0.90 -0.93 -12.76
CA GLN A 143 -1.87 0.15 -12.54
C GLN A 143 -2.14 0.36 -11.06
N VAL A 144 -2.36 1.61 -10.65
CA VAL A 144 -2.85 1.96 -9.32
C VAL A 144 -4.25 2.55 -9.47
N GLU A 145 -5.22 1.92 -8.81
CA GLU A 145 -6.64 2.29 -8.92
C GLU A 145 -7.31 2.32 -7.54
N ILE A 146 -8.46 2.99 -7.46
CA ILE A 146 -9.32 2.95 -6.27
C ILE A 146 -10.09 1.63 -6.29
N ASP A 147 -10.22 0.98 -5.14
CA ASP A 147 -11.09 -0.18 -5.00
C ASP A 147 -12.56 0.25 -5.04
N GLU A 148 -13.25 -0.03 -6.14
CA GLU A 148 -14.67 0.30 -6.31
C GLU A 148 -15.59 -0.45 -5.33
N ALA A 149 -15.11 -1.54 -4.73
CA ALA A 149 -15.84 -2.28 -3.70
C ALA A 149 -15.80 -1.59 -2.33
N ASP A 150 -14.85 -0.67 -2.11
CA ASP A 150 -14.75 0.14 -0.90
C ASP A 150 -15.68 1.35 -0.96
N SER A 151 -16.81 1.29 -0.25
CA SER A 151 -17.77 2.40 -0.17
C SER A 151 -17.20 3.68 0.45
N GLU A 152 -16.16 3.59 1.25
CA GLU A 152 -15.46 4.73 1.85
C GLU A 152 -14.49 5.41 0.86
N GLY A 153 -14.08 4.69 -0.20
CA GLY A 153 -13.16 5.18 -1.23
C GLY A 153 -11.75 5.51 -0.71
N GLN A 154 -11.31 4.76 0.29
CA GLN A 154 -10.01 4.94 0.95
C GLN A 154 -9.05 3.77 0.70
N THR A 155 -9.42 2.84 -0.18
CA THR A 155 -8.62 1.68 -0.54
C THR A 155 -8.03 1.84 -1.93
N LEU A 156 -6.71 1.62 -2.06
CA LEU A 156 -6.01 1.55 -3.33
C LEU A 156 -5.62 0.11 -3.65
N LEU A 157 -5.69 -0.22 -4.92
CA LEU A 157 -5.25 -1.48 -5.49
C LEU A 157 -4.04 -1.21 -6.41
N ILE A 158 -2.91 -1.86 -6.13
CA ILE A 158 -1.73 -1.86 -6.99
C ILE A 158 -1.73 -3.16 -7.77
N ARG A 159 -2.12 -3.11 -9.03
CA ARG A 159 -2.03 -4.23 -9.98
C ARG A 159 -0.63 -4.24 -10.57
N TYR A 160 0.15 -5.21 -10.20
CA TYR A 160 1.53 -5.35 -10.66
C TYR A 160 1.64 -6.36 -11.83
N PRO A 161 2.69 -6.25 -12.68
CA PRO A 161 2.92 -7.19 -13.77
C PRO A 161 3.45 -8.52 -13.22
N GLU A 162 2.65 -9.59 -13.33
CA GLU A 162 3.05 -10.95 -12.96
C GLU A 162 4.18 -11.47 -13.83
N VAL A 163 5.07 -12.27 -13.24
CA VAL A 163 6.12 -12.98 -14.01
C VAL A 163 5.55 -14.17 -14.77
N GLU A 164 4.54 -14.83 -14.22
CA GLU A 164 3.83 -15.95 -14.85
C GLU A 164 2.35 -15.93 -14.42
N PRO A 165 1.42 -15.60 -15.32
CA PRO A 165 0.00 -15.65 -15.03
C PRO A 165 -0.41 -17.07 -14.61
N GLN A 166 -1.02 -17.21 -13.44
CA GLN A 166 -1.50 -18.49 -12.93
C GLN A 166 -3.03 -18.54 -12.98
N ASP A 167 -3.56 -19.29 -13.94
CA ASP A 167 -5.01 -19.54 -14.01
C ASP A 167 -5.50 -20.23 -12.74
N GLY A 168 -6.47 -19.60 -12.06
CA GLY A 168 -7.07 -20.15 -10.82
C GLY A 168 -6.22 -19.99 -9.56
N ALA A 169 -5.18 -19.16 -9.58
CA ALA A 169 -4.38 -18.88 -8.37
C ALA A 169 -5.26 -18.28 -7.25
N TYR A 170 -5.07 -18.78 -6.03
CA TYR A 170 -5.75 -18.26 -4.84
C TYR A 170 -5.32 -16.82 -4.53
N VAL A 171 -4.05 -16.49 -4.80
CA VAL A 171 -3.47 -15.16 -4.57
C VAL A 171 -3.61 -14.31 -5.83
N ARG A 172 -4.35 -13.21 -5.75
CA ARG A 172 -4.47 -12.28 -6.88
C ARG A 172 -3.23 -11.38 -6.97
N PRO A 173 -2.80 -10.98 -8.19
CA PRO A 173 -1.62 -10.11 -8.42
C PRO A 173 -1.93 -8.64 -8.09
N VAL A 174 -2.38 -8.40 -6.90
CA VAL A 174 -2.83 -7.08 -6.41
C VAL A 174 -2.34 -6.88 -4.99
N VAL A 175 -1.64 -5.79 -4.73
CA VAL A 175 -1.40 -5.31 -3.36
C VAL A 175 -2.52 -4.33 -3.00
N ARG A 176 -3.17 -4.57 -1.86
CA ARG A 176 -4.24 -3.73 -1.34
C ARG A 176 -3.70 -2.81 -0.25
N ILE A 177 -3.99 -1.52 -0.36
CA ILE A 177 -3.68 -0.52 0.66
C ILE A 177 -4.99 -0.04 1.25
N GLU A 178 -5.24 -0.39 2.51
CA GLU A 178 -6.41 0.09 3.26
C GLU A 178 -5.99 1.29 4.11
N ALA A 179 -6.62 2.42 3.87
CA ALA A 179 -6.30 3.67 4.55
C ALA A 179 -7.44 4.16 5.44
N GLY A 180 -7.11 5.05 6.36
CA GLY A 180 -8.06 5.78 7.18
C GLY A 180 -7.37 6.96 7.85
N ALA A 181 -8.10 7.97 8.27
CA ALA A 181 -7.56 9.11 9.01
C ALA A 181 -7.65 8.90 10.54
N LYS A 182 -6.65 9.44 11.25
CA LYS A 182 -6.62 9.45 12.72
C LYS A 182 -6.23 10.82 13.23
#